data_9baf2f340e231a42c0d7f57cd3ae30b5
#
_entry.id   9baf2f340e231a42c0d7f57cd3ae30b5
#
_cell.length_a   1.000
_cell.length_b   1.000
_cell.length_c   1.000
_cell.angle_alpha   90.00
_cell.angle_beta   90.00
_cell.angle_gamma   90.00
#
_symmetry.space_group_name_H-M   'P 1'
#
loop_
_entity.id
_entity.type
_entity.pdbx_description
1 polymer ?
#
loop_
_entity_poly.entity_id
_entity_poly.type
_entity_poly.pdbx_seq_one_letter_code
_entity_poly.pdbx_strand_id
1 'polypeptide(L)'
;MTKTTGTDRNDHAALEGVSGALKDGAHHLYARIYYADTDFSGFVYHGRYLEFYERGRTDFLRLQDVHHIELAEGALGEEMVWVVRRMEIDYKSPARMDDLILIETRVSEIRGARVIMAQTITCEGRLLSEAKVEAVMITKEGHPRRIPDEWREAFTKGR
;
A
#
# COMPACT_ATOMS: atom_id res chain seq x y z
N MET A 1 -10.88 16.84 -32.12
CA MET A 1 -10.77 15.67 -31.23
C MET A 1 -10.47 16.17 -29.82
N THR A 2 -11.48 16.30 -29.03
CA THR A 2 -11.32 16.56 -27.60
C THR A 2 -10.71 15.30 -26.97
N LYS A 3 -9.47 15.39 -26.49
CA LYS A 3 -8.92 14.41 -25.58
C LYS A 3 -9.87 14.38 -24.38
N THR A 4 -10.63 13.31 -24.26
CA THR A 4 -11.27 12.98 -23.01
C THR A 4 -10.11 12.69 -22.06
N THR A 5 -9.70 13.69 -21.35
CA THR A 5 -8.74 13.55 -20.26
C THR A 5 -9.36 12.55 -19.30
N GLY A 6 -8.65 11.46 -19.07
CA GLY A 6 -9.02 10.45 -18.07
C GLY A 6 -8.88 11.05 -16.67
N THR A 7 -9.68 12.04 -16.39
CA THR A 7 -9.52 13.01 -15.32
C THR A 7 -10.05 12.54 -14.01
N ASP A 8 -11.00 11.62 -14.00
CA ASP A 8 -11.84 11.54 -12.81
C ASP A 8 -11.48 10.43 -11.84
N ARG A 9 -10.63 9.48 -12.25
CA ARG A 9 -10.18 8.40 -11.35
C ARG A 9 -9.21 8.87 -10.26
N ASN A 10 -8.53 9.99 -10.48
CA ASN A 10 -7.52 10.52 -9.57
C ASN A 10 -7.92 11.83 -8.89
N ASP A 11 -9.04 12.40 -9.26
CA ASP A 11 -9.52 13.68 -8.73
C ASP A 11 -10.07 13.58 -7.29
N HIS A 12 -9.86 12.41 -6.69
CA HIS A 12 -10.06 12.19 -5.27
C HIS A 12 -9.04 12.93 -4.38
N ALA A 13 -8.06 13.61 -4.98
CA ALA A 13 -7.20 14.56 -4.27
C ALA A 13 -8.00 15.67 -3.56
N ALA A 14 -9.24 15.92 -4.01
CA ALA A 14 -10.15 16.84 -3.35
C ALA A 14 -10.72 16.29 -2.03
N LEU A 15 -10.63 14.96 -1.80
CA LEU A 15 -11.06 14.34 -0.55
C LEU A 15 -9.86 14.18 0.38
N GLU A 16 -9.56 15.26 1.09
CA GLU A 16 -8.44 15.31 2.02
C GLU A 16 -8.45 14.11 2.98
N GLY A 17 -7.33 13.39 3.03
CA GLY A 17 -7.12 12.29 3.94
C GLY A 17 -7.61 10.91 3.48
N VAL A 18 -8.32 10.80 2.35
CA VAL A 18 -8.82 9.48 1.87
C VAL A 18 -7.66 8.53 1.57
N SER A 19 -6.60 9.01 0.93
CA SER A 19 -5.41 8.22 0.64
C SER A 19 -4.32 8.34 1.73
N GLY A 20 -4.66 8.89 2.89
CA GLY A 20 -3.70 9.10 3.96
C GLY A 20 -2.75 10.25 3.70
N ALA A 21 -1.56 10.20 4.29
CA ALA A 21 -0.54 11.23 4.15
C ALA A 21 0.87 10.64 4.20
N LEU A 22 1.81 11.31 3.54
CA LEU A 22 3.24 11.05 3.70
C LEU A 22 3.77 11.93 4.84
N LYS A 23 4.44 11.32 5.79
CA LYS A 23 5.02 11.99 6.95
C LYS A 23 6.31 11.29 7.37
N ASP A 24 7.42 12.05 7.44
CA ASP A 24 8.71 11.53 7.89
C ASP A 24 9.18 10.26 7.13
N GLY A 25 8.98 10.25 5.81
CA GLY A 25 9.36 9.14 4.94
C GLY A 25 8.46 7.91 5.04
N ALA A 26 7.34 8.01 5.74
CA ALA A 26 6.34 6.96 5.86
C ALA A 26 4.99 7.40 5.32
N HIS A 27 4.21 6.43 4.87
CA HIS A 27 2.81 6.63 4.56
C HIS A 27 1.95 6.24 5.76
N HIS A 28 1.01 7.09 6.12
CA HIS A 28 0.06 6.91 7.22
C HIS A 28 -1.35 6.84 6.67
N LEU A 29 -2.04 5.75 6.95
CA LEU A 29 -3.44 5.55 6.57
C LEU A 29 -4.24 5.09 7.80
N TYR A 30 -5.27 5.83 8.17
CA TYR A 30 -6.20 5.42 9.21
C TYR A 30 -7.34 4.58 8.64
N ALA A 31 -7.76 3.58 9.39
CA ALA A 31 -8.93 2.77 9.08
C ALA A 31 -9.72 2.45 10.34
N ARG A 32 -11.04 2.55 10.24
CA ARG A 32 -11.94 2.12 11.29
C ARG A 32 -12.19 0.62 11.15
N ILE A 33 -12.21 -0.10 12.27
CA ILE A 33 -12.63 -1.49 12.31
C ILE A 33 -14.15 -1.56 12.40
N TYR A 34 -14.75 -2.22 11.42
CA TYR A 34 -16.17 -2.45 11.35
C TYR A 34 -16.53 -3.88 11.78
N TYR A 35 -17.80 -4.12 12.03
CA TYR A 35 -18.31 -5.46 12.33
C TYR A 35 -17.87 -6.50 11.28
N ALA A 36 -17.90 -6.13 10.00
CA ALA A 36 -17.49 -6.99 8.88
C ALA A 36 -16.01 -7.41 8.91
N ASP A 37 -15.17 -6.70 9.65
CA ASP A 37 -13.74 -7.03 9.77
C ASP A 37 -13.47 -8.09 10.85
N THR A 38 -14.46 -8.39 11.70
CA THR A 38 -14.33 -9.32 12.82
C THR A 38 -14.82 -10.72 12.47
N ASP A 39 -14.41 -11.68 13.27
CA ASP A 39 -14.85 -13.08 13.20
C ASP A 39 -15.51 -13.54 14.50
N PHE A 40 -15.75 -14.84 14.60
CA PHE A 40 -16.39 -15.44 15.76
C PHE A 40 -15.62 -15.23 17.08
N SER A 41 -14.30 -14.94 17.01
CA SER A 41 -13.51 -14.61 18.22
C SER A 41 -13.86 -13.25 18.83
N GLY A 42 -14.56 -12.38 18.11
CA GLY A 42 -14.80 -11.00 18.49
C GLY A 42 -13.67 -10.04 18.16
N PHE A 43 -12.58 -10.56 17.59
CA PHE A 43 -11.43 -9.77 17.11
C PHE A 43 -11.43 -9.67 15.59
N VAL A 44 -10.59 -8.78 15.06
CA VAL A 44 -10.37 -8.70 13.62
C VAL A 44 -9.83 -10.03 13.11
N TYR A 45 -10.45 -10.55 12.04
CA TYR A 45 -10.03 -11.76 11.37
C TYR A 45 -8.58 -11.62 10.89
N HIS A 46 -7.73 -12.60 11.18
CA HIS A 46 -6.30 -12.49 10.89
C HIS A 46 -5.98 -12.24 9.41
N GLY A 47 -6.77 -12.77 8.49
CA GLY A 47 -6.63 -12.50 7.06
C GLY A 47 -6.97 -11.07 6.66
N ARG A 48 -7.76 -10.35 7.47
CA ARG A 48 -8.11 -8.96 7.20
C ARG A 48 -6.92 -8.01 7.30
N TYR A 49 -5.92 -8.34 8.11
CA TYR A 49 -4.67 -7.57 8.19
C TYR A 49 -3.94 -7.51 6.86
N LEU A 50 -4.00 -8.56 6.05
CA LEU A 50 -3.42 -8.57 4.69
C LEU A 50 -4.06 -7.50 3.81
N GLU A 51 -5.37 -7.32 3.90
CA GLU A 51 -6.11 -6.32 3.14
C GLU A 51 -5.80 -4.89 3.62
N PHE A 52 -5.66 -4.67 4.93
CA PHE A 52 -5.24 -3.38 5.46
C PHE A 52 -3.82 -3.01 5.00
N TYR A 53 -2.89 -3.96 5.02
CA TYR A 53 -1.55 -3.75 4.50
C TYR A 53 -1.56 -3.46 3.00
N GLU A 54 -2.40 -4.13 2.23
CA GLU A 54 -2.55 -3.86 0.80
C GLU A 54 -3.06 -2.43 0.55
N ARG A 55 -4.05 -1.98 1.30
CA ARG A 55 -4.55 -0.59 1.20
C ARG A 55 -3.43 0.42 1.50
N GLY A 56 -2.63 0.17 2.52
CA GLY A 56 -1.48 1.01 2.86
C GLY A 56 -0.49 1.12 1.69
N ARG A 57 -0.15 0.02 1.07
CA ARG A 57 0.75 0.01 -0.10
C ARG A 57 0.15 0.70 -1.31
N THR A 58 -1.11 0.47 -1.61
CA THR A 58 -1.79 1.08 -2.76
C THR A 58 -1.87 2.60 -2.60
N ASP A 59 -2.23 3.09 -1.43
CA ASP A 59 -2.32 4.53 -1.19
C ASP A 59 -0.95 5.18 -1.07
N PHE A 60 0.06 4.49 -0.53
CA PHE A 60 1.45 4.94 -0.60
C PHE A 60 1.89 5.20 -2.06
N LEU A 61 1.64 4.24 -2.94
CA LEU A 61 1.97 4.39 -4.36
C LEU A 61 1.17 5.53 -5.01
N ARG A 62 -0.11 5.65 -4.69
CA ARG A 62 -0.98 6.72 -5.19
C ARG A 62 -0.43 8.10 -4.86
N LEU A 63 0.03 8.32 -3.64
CA LEU A 63 0.64 9.60 -3.24
C LEU A 63 2.03 9.83 -3.87
N GLN A 64 2.61 8.82 -4.49
CA GLN A 64 3.82 8.90 -5.31
C GLN A 64 3.51 8.96 -6.82
N ASP A 65 2.25 9.22 -7.18
CA ASP A 65 1.79 9.27 -8.56
C ASP A 65 1.91 7.94 -9.33
N VAL A 66 1.85 6.83 -8.62
CA VAL A 66 1.87 5.49 -9.19
C VAL A 66 0.52 4.83 -8.97
N HIS A 67 -0.20 4.59 -10.06
CA HIS A 67 -1.55 4.05 -10.05
C HIS A 67 -1.60 2.68 -10.73
N HIS A 68 -2.19 1.70 -10.05
CA HIS A 68 -2.26 0.31 -10.54
C HIS A 68 -2.92 0.19 -11.92
N ILE A 69 -4.00 0.91 -12.15
CA ILE A 69 -4.74 0.84 -13.42
C ILE A 69 -3.91 1.41 -14.56
N GLU A 70 -3.31 2.58 -14.37
CA GLU A 70 -2.48 3.22 -15.38
C GLU A 70 -1.25 2.36 -15.73
N LEU A 71 -0.65 1.73 -14.74
CA LEU A 71 0.46 0.81 -14.92
C LEU A 71 0.02 -0.42 -15.75
N ALA A 72 -1.13 -0.98 -15.45
CA ALA A 72 -1.70 -2.11 -16.17
C ALA A 72 -2.12 -1.74 -17.60
N GLU A 73 -2.45 -0.48 -17.86
CA GLU A 73 -2.80 0.06 -19.18
C GLU A 73 -1.55 0.51 -19.98
N GLY A 74 -0.33 0.31 -19.47
CA GLY A 74 0.91 0.55 -20.20
C GLY A 74 1.52 1.96 -20.02
N ALA A 75 1.30 2.61 -18.89
CA ALA A 75 1.84 3.95 -18.61
C ALA A 75 3.37 4.06 -18.74
N LEU A 76 4.11 2.97 -18.55
CA LEU A 76 5.56 2.90 -18.73
C LEU A 76 5.97 2.31 -20.09
N GLY A 77 5.07 2.29 -21.09
CA GLY A 77 5.31 1.73 -22.42
C GLY A 77 5.03 0.24 -22.54
N GLU A 78 4.72 -0.42 -21.44
CA GLU A 78 4.46 -1.85 -21.33
C GLU A 78 3.39 -2.09 -20.27
N GLU A 79 2.49 -3.05 -20.47
CA GLU A 79 1.48 -3.42 -19.48
C GLU A 79 2.14 -4.16 -18.31
N MET A 80 2.10 -3.56 -17.13
CA MET A 80 2.76 -4.09 -15.94
C MET A 80 1.83 -4.10 -14.73
N VAL A 81 2.12 -4.98 -13.80
CA VAL A 81 1.39 -5.09 -12.55
C VAL A 81 2.35 -5.35 -11.39
N TRP A 82 1.90 -5.03 -10.18
CA TRP A 82 2.57 -5.41 -8.94
C TRP A 82 2.04 -6.75 -8.46
N VAL A 83 2.94 -7.61 -8.01
CA VAL A 83 2.58 -8.85 -7.31
C VAL A 83 3.34 -8.95 -6.01
N VAL A 84 2.71 -9.50 -4.99
CA VAL A 84 3.38 -9.82 -3.73
C VAL A 84 4.05 -11.19 -3.91
N ARG A 85 5.37 -11.21 -3.74
CA ARG A 85 6.17 -12.44 -3.82
C ARG A 85 6.31 -13.12 -2.46
N ARG A 86 6.47 -12.32 -1.41
CA ARG A 86 6.67 -12.82 -0.05
C ARG A 86 6.10 -11.83 0.96
N MET A 87 5.52 -12.38 2.00
CA MET A 87 5.08 -11.59 3.14
C MET A 87 5.36 -12.35 4.43
N GLU A 88 5.99 -11.66 5.37
CA GLU A 88 6.15 -12.11 6.75
C GLU A 88 5.30 -11.21 7.62
N ILE A 89 4.46 -11.78 8.45
CA ILE A 89 3.56 -11.04 9.33
C ILE A 89 3.60 -11.61 10.75
N ASP A 90 3.70 -10.71 11.72
CA ASP A 90 3.58 -11.03 13.12
C ASP A 90 2.34 -10.36 13.69
N TYR A 91 1.56 -11.12 14.44
CA TYR A 91 0.39 -10.64 15.17
C TYR A 91 0.77 -10.48 16.65
N LYS A 92 0.79 -9.23 17.13
CA LYS A 92 1.22 -8.91 18.50
C LYS A 92 0.05 -8.72 19.47
N SER A 93 -1.03 -8.09 19.00
CA SER A 93 -2.20 -7.76 19.80
C SER A 93 -3.42 -7.63 18.89
N PRO A 94 -4.59 -8.09 19.30
CA PRO A 94 -5.77 -8.06 18.43
C PRO A 94 -6.37 -6.67 18.33
N ALA A 95 -6.91 -6.34 17.17
CA ALA A 95 -7.82 -5.23 16.97
C ALA A 95 -9.26 -5.67 17.20
N ARG A 96 -10.11 -4.74 17.59
CA ARG A 96 -11.53 -4.96 17.91
C ARG A 96 -12.41 -4.01 17.09
N MET A 97 -13.70 -4.33 17.06
CA MET A 97 -14.70 -3.43 16.48
C MET A 97 -14.58 -2.03 17.11
N ASP A 98 -14.79 -1.03 16.29
CA ASP A 98 -14.69 0.41 16.61
C ASP A 98 -13.25 0.95 16.80
N ASP A 99 -12.23 0.11 16.86
CA ASP A 99 -10.86 0.59 16.90
C ASP A 99 -10.55 1.44 15.67
N LEU A 100 -9.79 2.51 15.87
CA LEU A 100 -9.18 3.28 14.79
C LEU A 100 -7.72 2.87 14.69
N ILE A 101 -7.41 2.13 13.66
CA ILE A 101 -6.05 1.65 13.42
C ILE A 101 -5.27 2.59 12.52
N LEU A 102 -3.96 2.67 12.74
CA LEU A 102 -3.02 3.36 11.87
C LEU A 102 -2.18 2.34 11.12
N ILE A 103 -2.24 2.36 9.81
CA ILE A 103 -1.42 1.55 8.91
C ILE A 103 -0.26 2.43 8.44
N GLU A 104 0.96 2.06 8.81
CA GLU A 104 2.17 2.75 8.39
C GLU A 104 2.92 1.91 7.37
N THR A 105 3.36 2.54 6.28
CA THR A 105 4.11 1.88 5.20
C THR A 105 5.39 2.64 4.91
N ARG A 106 6.52 1.93 4.91
CA ARG A 106 7.83 2.45 4.52
C ARG A 106 8.47 1.52 3.50
N VAL A 107 9.18 2.08 2.54
CA VAL A 107 10.08 1.30 1.69
C VAL A 107 11.40 1.12 2.42
N SER A 108 11.78 -0.11 2.70
CA SER A 108 13.07 -0.42 3.35
C SER A 108 14.19 -0.64 2.35
N GLU A 109 13.89 -1.20 1.17
CA GLU A 109 14.89 -1.49 0.16
C GLU A 109 14.27 -1.64 -1.23
N ILE A 110 15.02 -1.30 -2.27
CA ILE A 110 14.66 -1.56 -3.67
C ILE A 110 15.82 -2.29 -4.33
N ARG A 111 15.54 -3.45 -4.92
CA ARG A 111 16.51 -4.29 -5.65
C ARG A 111 15.95 -4.70 -7.01
N GLY A 112 16.45 -4.10 -8.10
CA GLY A 112 16.00 -4.44 -9.44
C GLY A 112 14.49 -4.23 -9.61
N ALA A 113 13.74 -5.31 -9.76
CA ALA A 113 12.28 -5.30 -9.89
C ALA A 113 11.53 -5.37 -8.54
N ARG A 114 12.24 -5.50 -7.42
CA ARG A 114 11.67 -5.76 -6.09
C ARG A 114 11.65 -4.52 -5.24
N VAL A 115 10.53 -4.31 -4.55
CA VAL A 115 10.39 -3.31 -3.49
C VAL A 115 10.11 -4.06 -2.19
N ILE A 116 10.95 -3.82 -1.18
CA ILE A 116 10.78 -4.39 0.15
C ILE A 116 10.23 -3.30 1.06
N MET A 117 9.09 -3.57 1.67
CA MET A 117 8.39 -2.63 2.52
C MET A 117 8.29 -3.16 3.94
N ALA A 118 8.45 -2.26 4.90
CA ALA A 118 8.12 -2.48 6.30
C ALA A 118 6.79 -1.82 6.60
N GLN A 119 5.85 -2.58 7.14
CA GLN A 119 4.54 -2.08 7.49
C GLN A 119 4.19 -2.41 8.93
N THR A 120 3.47 -1.51 9.58
CA THR A 120 2.94 -1.71 10.94
C THR A 120 1.48 -1.32 11.00
N ILE A 121 0.75 -1.95 11.91
CA ILE A 121 -0.58 -1.54 12.31
C ILE A 121 -0.57 -1.29 13.81
N THR A 122 -0.96 -0.07 14.20
CA THR A 122 -1.06 0.36 15.60
C THR A 122 -2.46 0.85 15.91
N CYS A 123 -2.84 0.80 17.18
CA CYS A 123 -4.05 1.42 17.70
C CYS A 123 -3.69 2.15 18.98
N GLU A 124 -3.95 3.45 19.03
CA GLU A 124 -3.60 4.30 20.19
C GLU A 124 -2.14 4.13 20.64
N GLY A 125 -1.21 4.03 19.67
CA GLY A 125 0.22 3.83 19.92
C GLY A 125 0.65 2.40 20.25
N ARG A 126 -0.29 1.47 20.45
CA ARG A 126 0.00 0.06 20.71
C ARG A 126 0.19 -0.70 19.40
N LEU A 127 1.31 -1.40 19.29
CA LEU A 127 1.60 -2.23 18.13
C LEU A 127 0.68 -3.46 18.09
N LEU A 128 -0.12 -3.58 17.04
CA LEU A 128 -1.01 -4.73 16.82
C LEU A 128 -0.38 -5.77 15.91
N SER A 129 0.31 -5.33 14.86
CA SER A 129 0.93 -6.20 13.87
C SER A 129 2.09 -5.49 13.19
N GLU A 130 3.04 -6.27 12.73
CA GLU A 130 4.11 -5.79 11.85
C GLU A 130 4.31 -6.78 10.70
N ALA A 131 4.72 -6.25 9.55
CA ALA A 131 4.90 -7.05 8.35
C ALA A 131 6.10 -6.58 7.54
N LYS A 132 6.76 -7.55 6.89
CA LYS A 132 7.72 -7.31 5.82
C LYS A 132 7.12 -7.85 4.53
N VAL A 133 7.03 -7.00 3.54
CA VAL A 133 6.40 -7.33 2.25
C VAL A 133 7.41 -7.16 1.14
N GLU A 134 7.54 -8.16 0.29
CA GLU A 134 8.33 -8.11 -0.92
C GLU A 134 7.37 -8.11 -2.12
N ALA A 135 7.30 -6.98 -2.81
CA ALA A 135 6.53 -6.81 -4.03
C ALA A 135 7.44 -6.76 -5.25
N VAL A 136 6.97 -7.24 -6.37
CA VAL A 136 7.72 -7.29 -7.62
C VAL A 136 6.89 -6.68 -8.75
N MET A 137 7.51 -5.84 -9.56
CA MET A 137 6.91 -5.33 -10.77
C MET A 137 7.17 -6.30 -11.92
N ILE A 138 6.11 -6.77 -12.55
CA ILE A 138 6.17 -7.74 -13.63
C ILE A 138 5.31 -7.33 -14.82
N THR A 139 5.64 -7.82 -16.00
CA THR A 139 4.71 -7.77 -17.15
C THR A 139 3.54 -8.70 -16.91
N LYS A 140 2.48 -8.58 -17.69
CA LYS A 140 1.33 -9.52 -17.67
C LYS A 140 1.73 -10.96 -17.93
N GLU A 141 2.84 -11.18 -18.67
CA GLU A 141 3.40 -12.51 -18.94
C GLU A 141 4.26 -13.05 -17.79
N GLY A 142 4.49 -12.23 -16.74
CA GLY A 142 5.23 -12.63 -15.55
C GLY A 142 6.74 -12.31 -15.58
N HIS A 143 7.19 -11.46 -16.48
CA HIS A 143 8.60 -11.09 -16.59
C HIS A 143 8.92 -9.90 -15.68
N PRO A 144 9.90 -10.01 -14.77
CA PRO A 144 10.29 -8.90 -13.90
C PRO A 144 10.81 -7.68 -14.70
N ARG A 145 10.50 -6.49 -14.21
CA ARG A 145 10.99 -5.23 -14.78
C ARG A 145 11.59 -4.37 -13.67
N ARG A 146 12.75 -3.80 -13.96
CA ARG A 146 13.45 -2.90 -13.04
C ARG A 146 12.56 -1.72 -12.66
N ILE A 147 12.56 -1.39 -11.39
CA ILE A 147 11.88 -0.19 -10.88
C ILE A 147 12.54 1.05 -11.49
N PRO A 148 11.77 1.99 -12.10
CA PRO A 148 12.31 3.22 -12.64
C PRO A 148 13.10 4.03 -11.60
N ASP A 149 14.18 4.70 -12.01
CA ASP A 149 15.01 5.46 -11.07
C ASP A 149 14.25 6.59 -10.39
N GLU A 150 13.33 7.24 -11.08
CA GLU A 150 12.43 8.26 -10.49
C GLU A 150 11.61 7.71 -9.31
N TRP A 151 11.10 6.49 -9.46
CA TRP A 151 10.34 5.84 -8.38
C TRP A 151 11.25 5.42 -7.24
N ARG A 152 12.46 4.98 -7.55
CA ARG A 152 13.45 4.62 -6.52
C ARG A 152 13.74 5.81 -5.61
N GLU A 153 13.93 6.98 -6.19
CA GLU A 153 14.14 8.23 -5.45
C GLU A 153 12.89 8.62 -4.65
N ALA A 154 11.71 8.62 -5.29
CA ALA A 154 10.46 8.99 -4.65
C ALA A 154 10.11 8.07 -3.47
N PHE A 155 10.24 6.76 -3.64
CA PHE A 155 9.87 5.78 -2.62
C PHE A 155 10.81 5.78 -1.41
N THR A 156 12.01 6.28 -1.57
CA THR A 156 13.03 6.31 -0.51
C THR A 156 13.27 7.69 0.08
N LYS A 157 12.55 8.69 -0.41
CA LYS A 157 12.66 10.06 0.07
C LYS A 157 12.25 10.17 1.55
N GLY A 158 13.08 10.83 2.34
CA GLY A 158 12.80 11.07 3.76
C GLY A 158 13.23 9.94 4.71
N ARG A 159 14.07 9.01 4.23
CA ARG A 159 14.75 8.04 5.10
C ARG A 159 15.83 8.71 5.92
#